data_5e3eb87ec9bff956ecfd0d1a42ba75d6
#
_entry.id   5e3eb87ec9bff956ecfd0d1a42ba75d6
#
_cell.length_a   1.000
_cell.length_b   1.000
_cell.length_c   1.000
_cell.angle_alpha   90.00
_cell.angle_beta   90.00
_cell.angle_gamma   90.00
#
_symmetry.space_group_name_H-M   'P 1'
#
loop_
_entity.id
_entity.type
_entity.pdbx_description
1 polymer ?
#
loop_
_entity_poly.entity_id
_entity_poly.type
_entity_poly.pdbx_seq_one_letter_code
_entity_poly.pdbx_strand_id
1 'polypeptide(L)'
;MKLKKYNYLFCALILSSFNITAGVIETNFIYIGESSHPSLLGVKQGLDESNLQGEFLNQKYSLDEITIDNIDGHDFSKYLAVLTSVNSKELRNIAKQLSETPVFNLADESDELRHDCTKNILHITPSKQMKSDALMQLKVKKPDSNATAKSWHHTFVKFAARDLNKRFKKNYHVKMDDHSWAGWAAVKMTSDAVARTQITKSSDMLEYLKNELTFDGQKGSNMNFRKNGQLRQLILLVENDKVITEAPVRGVAKPPTLDSLGILDCKN
;
A
#
# COMPACT_ATOMS: atom_id res chain seq x y z
N MET A 1 -80.35 -21.15 -23.07
CA MET A 1 -79.23 -21.01 -22.11
C MET A 1 -77.95 -20.97 -22.96
N LYS A 2 -77.38 -19.76 -23.16
CA LYS A 2 -76.18 -19.56 -24.05
C LYS A 2 -74.95 -19.54 -23.16
N LEU A 3 -74.02 -20.50 -23.38
CA LEU A 3 -72.71 -20.52 -22.72
C LEU A 3 -71.81 -19.51 -23.43
N LYS A 4 -71.26 -18.55 -22.67
CA LYS A 4 -70.20 -17.65 -23.09
C LYS A 4 -68.85 -18.38 -23.02
N LYS A 5 -68.14 -18.48 -24.14
CA LYS A 5 -66.74 -18.93 -24.19
C LYS A 5 -65.82 -17.80 -23.74
N TYR A 6 -65.03 -18.01 -22.71
CA TYR A 6 -63.93 -17.14 -22.29
C TYR A 6 -62.63 -17.60 -23.00
N ASN A 7 -62.12 -16.73 -23.84
CA ASN A 7 -60.77 -16.90 -24.41
C ASN A 7 -59.74 -16.40 -23.40
N TYR A 8 -58.98 -17.31 -22.84
CA TYR A 8 -57.78 -16.96 -22.06
C TYR A 8 -56.62 -16.73 -22.98
N LEU A 9 -56.20 -15.46 -23.12
CA LEU A 9 -54.96 -15.07 -23.83
C LEU A 9 -53.80 -15.34 -22.87
N PHE A 10 -53.01 -16.40 -23.14
CA PHE A 10 -51.83 -16.75 -22.37
C PHE A 10 -50.68 -15.85 -22.85
N CYS A 11 -50.37 -14.76 -22.13
CA CYS A 11 -49.16 -13.92 -22.37
C CYS A 11 -47.96 -14.66 -21.81
N ALA A 12 -47.21 -15.35 -22.68
CA ALA A 12 -45.94 -15.93 -22.33
C ALA A 12 -44.88 -14.81 -22.23
N LEU A 13 -44.57 -14.41 -20.99
CA LEU A 13 -43.39 -13.55 -20.70
C LEU A 13 -42.12 -14.36 -20.96
N ILE A 14 -41.46 -14.08 -22.09
CA ILE A 14 -40.11 -14.57 -22.38
C ILE A 14 -39.15 -13.73 -21.50
N LEU A 15 -38.75 -14.26 -20.35
CA LEU A 15 -37.64 -13.76 -19.55
C LEU A 15 -36.35 -14.13 -20.28
N SER A 16 -35.88 -13.23 -21.15
CA SER A 16 -34.52 -13.30 -21.67
C SER A 16 -33.55 -12.97 -20.52
N SER A 17 -32.97 -13.98 -19.91
CA SER A 17 -31.85 -13.83 -18.98
C SER A 17 -30.64 -13.32 -19.77
N PHE A 18 -30.41 -12.01 -19.74
CA PHE A 18 -29.13 -11.44 -20.14
C PHE A 18 -28.09 -11.92 -19.14
N ASN A 19 -27.28 -12.91 -19.51
CA ASN A 19 -26.03 -13.22 -18.81
C ASN A 19 -25.08 -12.04 -19.05
N ILE A 20 -25.15 -11.02 -18.17
CA ILE A 20 -24.09 -10.00 -18.09
C ILE A 20 -22.91 -10.70 -17.43
N THR A 21 -22.00 -11.26 -18.21
CA THR A 21 -20.68 -11.63 -17.72
C THR A 21 -19.97 -10.33 -17.41
N ALA A 22 -19.87 -9.97 -16.15
CA ALA A 22 -19.00 -8.87 -15.73
C ALA A 22 -17.59 -9.19 -16.23
N GLY A 23 -17.03 -8.29 -17.06
CA GLY A 23 -15.66 -8.46 -17.57
C GLY A 23 -14.65 -8.52 -16.43
N VAL A 24 -13.52 -9.18 -16.66
CA VAL A 24 -12.41 -9.19 -15.68
C VAL A 24 -11.83 -7.78 -15.60
N ILE A 25 -11.68 -7.24 -14.39
CA ILE A 25 -10.98 -5.98 -14.16
C ILE A 25 -9.48 -6.30 -14.15
N GLU A 26 -8.79 -5.89 -15.20
CA GLU A 26 -7.34 -6.04 -15.30
C GLU A 26 -6.65 -4.79 -14.73
N THR A 27 -5.69 -4.99 -13.83
CA THR A 27 -4.92 -3.93 -13.17
C THR A 27 -3.44 -4.19 -13.33
N ASN A 28 -2.73 -3.22 -13.89
CA ASN A 28 -1.31 -3.33 -14.13
C ASN A 28 -0.52 -2.44 -13.16
N PHE A 29 0.49 -3.01 -12.54
CA PHE A 29 1.51 -2.31 -11.78
C PHE A 29 2.82 -2.27 -12.56
N ILE A 30 3.65 -1.29 -12.27
CA ILE A 30 5.06 -1.31 -12.66
C ILE A 30 5.93 -1.10 -11.43
N TYR A 31 6.99 -1.89 -11.35
CA TYR A 31 8.07 -1.70 -10.37
C TYR A 31 9.28 -1.10 -11.05
N ILE A 32 9.82 -0.01 -10.48
CA ILE A 32 11.01 0.69 -10.96
C ILE A 32 12.07 0.63 -9.87
N GLY A 33 13.14 -0.11 -10.13
CA GLY A 33 14.24 -0.30 -9.17
C GLY A 33 15.07 -1.53 -9.47
N GLU A 34 16.04 -1.79 -8.61
CA GLU A 34 16.89 -2.97 -8.72
C GLU A 34 16.10 -4.25 -8.40
N SER A 35 16.30 -5.30 -9.21
CA SER A 35 15.64 -6.59 -9.02
C SER A 35 16.06 -7.30 -7.72
N SER A 36 17.22 -6.94 -7.16
CA SER A 36 17.73 -7.45 -5.88
C SER A 36 17.16 -6.72 -4.66
N HIS A 37 16.44 -5.59 -4.85
CA HIS A 37 15.93 -4.81 -3.72
C HIS A 37 14.80 -5.56 -3.01
N PRO A 38 14.81 -5.68 -1.66
CA PRO A 38 13.84 -6.49 -0.90
C PRO A 38 12.37 -6.09 -1.12
N SER A 39 12.09 -4.84 -1.47
CA SER A 39 10.71 -4.39 -1.74
C SER A 39 10.05 -5.14 -2.89
N LEU A 40 10.82 -5.59 -3.89
CA LEU A 40 10.27 -6.36 -5.01
C LEU A 40 9.69 -7.71 -4.56
N LEU A 41 10.33 -8.39 -3.60
CA LEU A 41 9.77 -9.62 -3.03
C LEU A 41 8.44 -9.35 -2.32
N GLY A 42 8.35 -8.21 -1.64
CA GLY A 42 7.10 -7.76 -1.03
C GLY A 42 6.01 -7.46 -2.06
N VAL A 43 6.36 -6.78 -3.15
CA VAL A 43 5.45 -6.51 -4.27
C VAL A 43 4.92 -7.82 -4.85
N LYS A 44 5.79 -8.80 -5.12
CA LYS A 44 5.39 -10.12 -5.62
C LYS A 44 4.47 -10.85 -4.66
N GLN A 45 4.77 -10.83 -3.35
CA GLN A 45 3.88 -11.40 -2.34
C GLN A 45 2.50 -10.74 -2.32
N GLY A 46 2.45 -9.41 -2.40
CA GLY A 46 1.19 -8.66 -2.45
C GLY A 46 0.40 -8.99 -3.72
N LEU A 47 1.07 -9.13 -4.85
CA LEU A 47 0.47 -9.48 -6.14
C LEU A 47 -0.15 -10.88 -6.11
N ASP A 48 0.59 -11.87 -5.60
CA ASP A 48 0.11 -13.26 -5.47
C ASP A 48 -1.14 -13.32 -4.59
N GLU A 49 -1.13 -12.65 -3.44
CA GLU A 49 -2.27 -12.60 -2.52
C GLU A 49 -3.47 -11.85 -3.14
N SER A 50 -3.21 -10.80 -3.94
CA SER A 50 -4.26 -10.04 -4.61
C SER A 50 -4.87 -10.82 -5.78
N ASN A 51 -4.09 -11.58 -6.53
CA ASN A 51 -4.60 -12.46 -7.58
C ASN A 51 -5.42 -13.61 -7.01
N LEU A 52 -4.97 -14.21 -5.89
CA LEU A 52 -5.75 -15.26 -5.23
C LEU A 52 -7.14 -14.75 -4.77
N GLN A 53 -7.21 -13.51 -4.27
CA GLN A 53 -8.49 -12.87 -3.95
C GLN A 53 -9.26 -12.51 -5.23
N GLY A 54 -8.55 -12.08 -6.26
CA GLY A 54 -9.10 -11.66 -7.56
C GLY A 54 -9.84 -12.76 -8.31
N GLU A 55 -9.46 -14.03 -8.13
CA GLU A 55 -10.18 -15.18 -8.69
C GLU A 55 -11.67 -15.19 -8.30
N PHE A 56 -12.01 -14.72 -7.10
CA PHE A 56 -13.37 -14.63 -6.62
C PHE A 56 -14.08 -13.32 -6.98
N LEU A 57 -13.32 -12.28 -7.35
CA LEU A 57 -13.82 -10.93 -7.61
C LEU A 57 -13.80 -10.54 -9.09
N ASN A 58 -13.44 -11.47 -9.99
CA ASN A 58 -13.17 -11.21 -11.40
C ASN A 58 -12.14 -10.07 -11.59
N GLN A 59 -11.04 -10.14 -10.85
CA GLN A 59 -9.95 -9.19 -10.90
C GLN A 59 -8.63 -9.90 -11.18
N LYS A 60 -7.77 -9.26 -11.98
CA LYS A 60 -6.45 -9.77 -12.32
C LYS A 60 -5.42 -8.66 -12.21
N TYR A 61 -4.33 -8.96 -11.54
CA TYR A 61 -3.24 -8.03 -11.28
C TYR A 61 -1.97 -8.52 -11.96
N SER A 62 -1.29 -7.64 -12.67
CA SER A 62 -0.01 -7.91 -13.32
C SER A 62 1.07 -6.92 -12.88
N LEU A 63 2.32 -7.29 -13.07
CA LEU A 63 3.50 -6.51 -12.71
C LEU A 63 4.50 -6.51 -13.86
N ASP A 64 4.88 -5.31 -14.30
CA ASP A 64 6.07 -5.12 -15.13
C ASP A 64 7.23 -4.64 -14.24
N GLU A 65 8.44 -5.08 -14.52
CA GLU A 65 9.65 -4.74 -13.76
C GLU A 65 10.65 -4.05 -14.71
N ILE A 66 11.10 -2.85 -14.34
CA ILE A 66 12.14 -2.13 -15.08
C ILE A 66 13.18 -1.53 -14.13
N THR A 67 14.37 -1.30 -14.63
CA THR A 67 15.39 -0.48 -13.96
C THR A 67 15.20 0.98 -14.31
N ILE A 68 15.85 1.87 -13.55
CA ILE A 68 15.80 3.32 -13.80
C ILE A 68 16.28 3.71 -15.21
N ASP A 69 17.23 2.97 -15.75
CA ASP A 69 17.83 3.23 -17.07
C ASP A 69 16.85 2.98 -18.23
N ASN A 70 15.76 2.25 -17.98
CA ASN A 70 14.76 1.88 -18.97
C ASN A 70 13.46 2.72 -18.86
N ILE A 71 13.53 3.85 -18.19
CA ILE A 71 12.36 4.72 -17.97
C ILE A 71 12.02 5.58 -19.20
N ASP A 72 13.07 6.01 -19.92
CA ASP A 72 12.92 6.91 -21.05
C ASP A 72 12.20 6.20 -22.22
N GLY A 73 11.12 6.81 -22.71
CA GLY A 73 10.28 6.25 -23.77
C GLY A 73 9.35 5.12 -23.36
N HIS A 74 9.32 4.75 -22.07
CA HIS A 74 8.37 3.74 -21.58
C HIS A 74 6.94 4.29 -21.52
N ASP A 75 5.97 3.52 -22.00
CA ASP A 75 4.55 3.89 -21.92
C ASP A 75 3.97 3.53 -20.54
N PHE A 76 3.71 4.55 -19.75
CA PHE A 76 3.12 4.40 -18.42
C PHE A 76 1.59 4.43 -18.39
N SER A 77 0.92 4.66 -19.51
CA SER A 77 -0.55 4.90 -19.55
C SER A 77 -1.40 3.73 -19.07
N LYS A 78 -0.86 2.50 -19.13
CA LYS A 78 -1.57 1.27 -18.74
C LYS A 78 -1.47 0.95 -17.24
N TYR A 79 -0.61 1.66 -16.47
CA TYR A 79 -0.40 1.30 -15.08
C TYR A 79 -1.29 2.11 -14.14
N LEU A 80 -1.94 1.40 -13.24
CA LEU A 80 -2.76 2.01 -12.20
C LEU A 80 -1.91 2.67 -11.10
N ALA A 81 -0.74 2.10 -10.82
CA ALA A 81 0.21 2.60 -9.84
C ALA A 81 1.65 2.23 -10.20
N VAL A 82 2.58 3.07 -9.77
CA VAL A 82 4.04 2.89 -9.90
C VAL A 82 4.63 2.62 -8.53
N LEU A 83 5.44 1.57 -8.43
CA LEU A 83 6.10 1.11 -7.21
C LEU A 83 7.60 1.34 -7.36
N THR A 84 8.24 2.10 -6.46
CA THR A 84 9.64 2.49 -6.68
C THR A 84 10.55 2.20 -5.50
N SER A 85 11.78 1.75 -5.79
CA SER A 85 12.89 1.66 -4.83
C SER A 85 14.11 2.44 -5.29
N VAL A 86 13.88 3.65 -5.78
CA VAL A 86 14.90 4.56 -6.30
C VAL A 86 15.26 5.66 -5.29
N ASN A 87 16.34 6.42 -5.55
CA ASN A 87 16.73 7.55 -4.71
C ASN A 87 15.81 8.78 -4.89
N SER A 88 15.98 9.78 -4.03
CA SER A 88 15.14 11.00 -3.99
C SER A 88 15.09 11.75 -5.31
N LYS A 89 16.20 11.85 -6.05
CA LYS A 89 16.28 12.59 -7.33
C LYS A 89 15.46 11.88 -8.40
N GLU A 90 15.65 10.59 -8.53
CA GLU A 90 14.93 9.75 -9.49
C GLU A 90 13.43 9.70 -9.17
N LEU A 91 13.07 9.57 -7.89
CA LEU A 91 11.69 9.57 -7.44
C LEU A 91 10.95 10.87 -7.81
N ARG A 92 11.60 12.05 -7.61
CA ARG A 92 11.04 13.34 -8.04
C ARG A 92 10.82 13.41 -9.54
N ASN A 93 11.77 12.90 -10.33
CA ASN A 93 11.67 12.89 -11.79
C ASN A 93 10.51 12.02 -12.26
N ILE A 94 10.37 10.81 -11.72
CA ILE A 94 9.27 9.89 -12.01
C ILE A 94 7.93 10.56 -11.67
N ALA A 95 7.81 11.10 -10.47
CA ALA A 95 6.58 11.73 -10.01
C ALA A 95 6.17 12.93 -10.86
N LYS A 96 7.16 13.73 -11.33
CA LYS A 96 6.92 14.86 -12.23
C LYS A 96 6.39 14.41 -13.61
N GLN A 97 6.93 13.31 -14.15
CA GLN A 97 6.47 12.76 -15.43
C GLN A 97 5.06 12.17 -15.32
N LEU A 98 4.70 11.61 -14.17
CA LEU A 98 3.49 10.84 -13.93
C LEU A 98 2.54 11.54 -12.94
N SER A 99 2.31 12.84 -13.11
CA SER A 99 1.67 13.72 -12.12
C SER A 99 0.29 13.27 -11.61
N GLU A 100 -0.43 12.44 -12.38
CA GLU A 100 -1.77 11.94 -12.05
C GLU A 100 -1.76 10.45 -11.66
N THR A 101 -0.58 9.81 -11.59
CA THR A 101 -0.44 8.41 -11.22
C THR A 101 0.16 8.30 -9.81
N PRO A 102 -0.39 7.47 -8.91
CA PRO A 102 0.24 7.23 -7.61
C PRO A 102 1.62 6.60 -7.77
N VAL A 103 2.64 7.24 -7.21
CA VAL A 103 4.03 6.78 -7.18
C VAL A 103 4.39 6.41 -5.74
N PHE A 104 4.48 5.12 -5.46
CA PHE A 104 4.81 4.63 -4.13
C PHE A 104 6.32 4.63 -3.90
N ASN A 105 6.76 5.33 -2.87
CA ASN A 105 8.12 5.28 -2.36
C ASN A 105 8.28 4.14 -1.36
N LEU A 106 9.04 3.12 -1.73
CA LEU A 106 9.25 1.89 -0.95
C LEU A 106 10.62 1.83 -0.25
N ALA A 107 11.50 2.82 -0.49
CA ALA A 107 12.89 2.74 -0.03
C ALA A 107 13.43 4.03 0.59
N ASP A 108 13.17 5.19 0.00
CA ASP A 108 13.82 6.45 0.40
C ASP A 108 13.20 7.05 1.67
N GLU A 109 14.03 7.22 2.71
CA GLU A 109 13.66 7.74 4.03
C GLU A 109 13.92 9.26 4.18
N SER A 110 14.30 9.95 3.11
CA SER A 110 14.66 11.36 3.15
C SER A 110 13.51 12.24 3.65
N ASP A 111 13.78 13.05 4.67
CA ASP A 111 12.82 14.00 5.22
C ASP A 111 12.47 15.11 4.21
N GLU A 112 13.41 15.46 3.32
CA GLU A 112 13.20 16.48 2.30
C GLU A 112 12.08 16.13 1.34
N LEU A 113 11.96 14.85 0.95
CA LEU A 113 10.84 14.39 0.10
C LEU A 113 9.48 14.64 0.74
N ARG A 114 9.40 14.58 2.08
CA ARG A 114 8.15 14.84 2.82
C ARG A 114 7.86 16.34 2.91
N HIS A 115 8.89 17.16 2.93
CA HIS A 115 8.76 18.61 2.86
C HIS A 115 8.33 19.12 1.48
N ASP A 116 8.73 18.42 0.41
CA ASP A 116 8.35 18.78 -0.97
C ASP A 116 6.84 18.68 -1.21
N CYS A 117 6.15 17.81 -0.49
CA CYS A 117 4.72 17.56 -0.62
C CYS A 117 4.26 17.29 -2.06
N THR A 118 5.07 16.56 -2.81
CA THR A 118 4.74 16.18 -4.19
C THR A 118 3.42 15.41 -4.22
N LYS A 119 2.44 15.93 -4.98
CA LYS A 119 1.03 15.52 -4.94
C LYS A 119 0.81 14.02 -5.07
N ASN A 120 1.60 13.36 -5.91
CA ASN A 120 1.42 11.96 -6.28
C ASN A 120 2.47 11.00 -5.69
N ILE A 121 3.38 11.47 -4.84
CA ILE A 121 4.28 10.57 -4.11
C ILE A 121 3.60 10.11 -2.82
N LEU A 122 3.53 8.77 -2.67
CA LEU A 122 2.97 8.11 -1.49
C LEU A 122 4.09 7.34 -0.78
N HIS A 123 4.53 7.84 0.37
CA HIS A 123 5.65 7.28 1.12
C HIS A 123 5.19 6.17 2.06
N ILE A 124 5.45 4.92 1.71
CA ILE A 124 5.20 3.76 2.60
C ILE A 124 6.32 3.66 3.63
N THR A 125 7.58 3.83 3.17
CA THR A 125 8.75 3.86 4.07
C THR A 125 8.67 5.06 5.01
N PRO A 126 8.86 4.86 6.34
CA PRO A 126 8.89 5.96 7.29
C PRO A 126 10.07 6.89 7.01
N SER A 127 9.89 8.18 7.28
CA SER A 127 10.99 9.15 7.19
C SER A 127 12.00 8.97 8.32
N LYS A 128 13.21 9.52 8.14
CA LYS A 128 14.24 9.55 9.19
C LYS A 128 13.69 10.22 10.46
N GLN A 129 12.94 11.32 10.32
CA GLN A 129 12.32 12.00 11.44
C GLN A 129 11.32 11.11 12.17
N MET A 130 10.46 10.34 11.47
CA MET A 130 9.54 9.40 12.12
C MET A 130 10.29 8.37 12.97
N LYS A 131 11.38 7.83 12.46
CA LYS A 131 12.21 6.86 13.17
C LYS A 131 12.89 7.50 14.40
N SER A 132 13.42 8.71 14.23
CA SER A 132 14.04 9.48 15.34
C SER A 132 13.05 9.78 16.45
N ASP A 133 11.84 10.27 16.12
CA ASP A 133 10.81 10.58 17.10
C ASP A 133 10.38 9.34 17.89
N ALA A 134 10.22 8.21 17.20
CA ALA A 134 9.90 6.94 17.84
C ALA A 134 10.98 6.52 18.87
N LEU A 135 12.25 6.67 18.52
CA LEU A 135 13.38 6.38 19.42
C LEU A 135 13.45 7.37 20.58
N MET A 136 13.21 8.67 20.33
CA MET A 136 13.17 9.68 21.39
C MET A 136 12.04 9.39 22.39
N GLN A 137 10.85 9.01 21.91
CA GLN A 137 9.75 8.61 22.79
C GLN A 137 10.11 7.37 23.62
N LEU A 138 10.82 6.39 23.05
CA LEU A 138 11.27 5.22 23.80
C LEU A 138 12.24 5.61 24.91
N LYS A 139 13.22 6.47 24.65
CA LYS A 139 14.25 6.90 25.61
C LYS A 139 13.67 7.59 26.85
N VAL A 140 12.50 8.22 26.73
CA VAL A 140 11.79 8.76 27.92
C VAL A 140 11.47 7.66 28.94
N LYS A 141 11.14 6.44 28.48
CA LYS A 141 10.84 5.30 29.37
C LYS A 141 12.01 4.37 29.60
N LYS A 142 12.93 4.28 28.65
CA LYS A 142 14.09 3.41 28.66
C LYS A 142 15.31 4.17 28.16
N PRO A 143 15.95 5.01 29.00
CA PRO A 143 17.07 5.88 28.60
C PRO A 143 18.23 5.12 27.95
N ASP A 144 18.53 3.92 28.46
CA ASP A 144 19.68 3.10 28.04
C ASP A 144 19.35 2.14 26.88
N SER A 145 18.16 2.25 26.28
CA SER A 145 17.78 1.36 25.16
C SER A 145 18.61 1.64 23.90
N ASN A 146 19.12 0.56 23.28
CA ASN A 146 19.81 0.56 22.01
C ASN A 146 18.89 0.08 20.85
N ALA A 147 17.58 0.26 21.00
CA ALA A 147 16.61 -0.13 19.99
C ALA A 147 16.82 0.61 18.66
N THR A 148 16.43 -0.04 17.59
CA THR A 148 16.26 0.55 16.26
C THR A 148 14.78 0.70 15.91
N ALA A 149 14.46 1.71 15.12
CA ALA A 149 13.09 1.98 14.66
C ALA A 149 12.86 1.38 13.28
N LYS A 150 11.80 0.59 13.12
CA LYS A 150 11.48 -0.13 11.90
C LYS A 150 10.00 -0.02 11.55
N SER A 151 9.66 -0.01 10.27
CA SER A 151 8.27 -0.14 9.85
C SER A 151 7.77 -1.57 10.00
N TRP A 152 8.64 -2.57 9.81
CA TRP A 152 8.31 -3.98 9.96
C TRP A 152 9.45 -4.79 10.51
N HIS A 153 9.10 -5.87 11.24
CA HIS A 153 10.08 -6.83 11.71
C HIS A 153 9.46 -8.22 11.79
N HIS A 154 10.23 -9.23 11.41
CA HIS A 154 9.77 -10.62 11.35
C HIS A 154 9.33 -11.21 12.71
N THR A 155 9.73 -10.59 13.83
CA THR A 155 9.27 -10.98 15.17
C THR A 155 8.00 -10.25 15.62
N PHE A 156 7.44 -9.39 14.79
CA PHE A 156 6.14 -8.80 15.04
C PHE A 156 5.05 -9.86 14.80
N VAL A 157 4.30 -10.19 15.87
CA VAL A 157 3.37 -11.33 15.86
C VAL A 157 1.94 -10.95 16.24
N LYS A 158 1.70 -9.68 16.52
CA LYS A 158 0.36 -9.17 16.82
C LYS A 158 -0.50 -9.17 15.56
N PHE A 159 -1.82 -9.17 15.77
CA PHE A 159 -2.80 -9.17 14.70
C PHE A 159 -2.53 -10.32 13.72
N ALA A 160 -2.61 -10.10 12.41
CA ALA A 160 -2.30 -11.12 11.41
C ALA A 160 -0.82 -11.08 10.93
N ALA A 161 0.05 -10.28 11.58
CA ALA A 161 1.47 -10.16 11.22
C ALA A 161 2.23 -11.48 11.27
N ARG A 162 1.92 -12.35 12.27
CA ARG A 162 2.51 -13.69 12.35
C ARG A 162 2.30 -14.50 11.07
N ASP A 163 1.10 -14.45 10.54
CA ASP A 163 0.75 -15.25 9.36
C ASP A 163 1.34 -14.67 8.08
N LEU A 164 1.41 -13.33 7.95
CA LEU A 164 2.11 -12.67 6.87
C LEU A 164 3.60 -13.04 6.88
N ASN A 165 4.27 -12.95 8.04
CA ASN A 165 5.68 -13.35 8.18
C ASN A 165 5.92 -14.83 7.81
N LYS A 166 5.00 -15.74 8.18
CA LYS A 166 5.10 -17.16 7.83
C LYS A 166 4.95 -17.38 6.33
N ARG A 167 3.94 -16.76 5.69
CA ARG A 167 3.73 -16.88 4.24
C ARG A 167 4.92 -16.34 3.47
N PHE A 168 5.40 -15.15 3.81
CA PHE A 168 6.56 -14.55 3.17
C PHE A 168 7.81 -15.43 3.29
N LYS A 169 8.12 -15.91 4.50
CA LYS A 169 9.26 -16.82 4.71
C LYS A 169 9.12 -18.14 3.95
N LYS A 170 7.89 -18.68 3.84
CA LYS A 170 7.62 -19.88 3.07
C LYS A 170 7.89 -19.69 1.58
N ASN A 171 7.47 -18.54 1.02
CA ASN A 171 7.55 -18.28 -0.41
C ASN A 171 8.96 -17.88 -0.87
N TYR A 172 9.68 -17.11 -0.06
CA TYR A 172 10.96 -16.51 -0.46
C TYR A 172 12.18 -17.00 0.33
N HIS A 173 11.99 -17.83 1.36
CA HIS A 173 13.05 -18.38 2.22
C HIS A 173 13.88 -17.34 2.98
N VAL A 174 13.41 -16.07 3.03
CA VAL A 174 14.00 -14.96 3.78
C VAL A 174 12.99 -14.37 4.76
N LYS A 175 13.47 -13.62 5.74
CA LYS A 175 12.61 -12.90 6.70
C LYS A 175 12.07 -11.62 6.05
N MET A 176 10.79 -11.30 6.29
CA MET A 176 10.21 -10.03 5.85
C MET A 176 10.81 -8.87 6.65
N ASP A 177 11.24 -7.83 5.96
CA ASP A 177 11.81 -6.61 6.50
C ASP A 177 10.97 -5.36 6.17
N ASP A 178 11.50 -4.17 6.49
CA ASP A 178 10.86 -2.88 6.24
C ASP A 178 10.48 -2.68 4.78
N HIS A 179 11.41 -2.99 3.86
CA HIS A 179 11.22 -2.75 2.42
C HIS A 179 10.26 -3.78 1.80
N SER A 180 10.41 -5.04 2.16
CA SER A 180 9.50 -6.08 1.68
C SER A 180 8.08 -5.86 2.19
N TRP A 181 7.90 -5.40 3.44
CA TRP A 181 6.59 -5.00 3.91
C TRP A 181 6.04 -3.79 3.16
N ALA A 182 6.88 -2.79 2.85
CA ALA A 182 6.46 -1.62 2.10
C ALA A 182 5.95 -1.99 0.70
N GLY A 183 6.64 -2.89 0.00
CA GLY A 183 6.20 -3.40 -1.31
C GLY A 183 4.87 -4.15 -1.24
N TRP A 184 4.72 -5.05 -0.27
CA TRP A 184 3.48 -5.77 -0.01
C TRP A 184 2.32 -4.82 0.29
N ALA A 185 2.55 -3.84 1.17
CA ALA A 185 1.53 -2.88 1.58
C ALA A 185 1.04 -2.01 0.43
N ALA A 186 1.94 -1.52 -0.44
CA ALA A 186 1.58 -0.70 -1.59
C ALA A 186 0.65 -1.45 -2.57
N VAL A 187 0.96 -2.71 -2.87
CA VAL A 187 0.10 -3.56 -3.71
C VAL A 187 -1.24 -3.81 -3.04
N LYS A 188 -1.24 -4.16 -1.73
CA LYS A 188 -2.48 -4.44 -1.00
C LYS A 188 -3.38 -3.22 -0.87
N MET A 189 -2.84 -2.03 -0.60
CA MET A 189 -3.63 -0.78 -0.57
C MET A 189 -4.35 -0.55 -1.90
N THR A 190 -3.63 -0.73 -3.01
CA THR A 190 -4.18 -0.50 -4.35
C THR A 190 -5.19 -1.59 -4.74
N SER A 191 -4.87 -2.86 -4.53
CA SER A 191 -5.78 -3.97 -4.87
C SER A 191 -7.04 -3.99 -4.01
N ASP A 192 -6.93 -3.65 -2.71
CA ASP A 192 -8.10 -3.53 -1.83
C ASP A 192 -8.98 -2.34 -2.23
N ALA A 193 -8.39 -1.24 -2.73
CA ALA A 193 -9.15 -0.13 -3.32
C ALA A 193 -9.90 -0.57 -4.58
N VAL A 194 -9.23 -1.26 -5.52
CA VAL A 194 -9.87 -1.84 -6.71
C VAL A 194 -11.02 -2.78 -6.33
N ALA A 195 -10.79 -3.65 -5.34
CA ALA A 195 -11.81 -4.60 -4.88
C ALA A 195 -13.07 -3.92 -4.33
N ARG A 196 -12.92 -2.77 -3.67
CA ARG A 196 -14.04 -2.02 -3.07
C ARG A 196 -14.75 -1.08 -4.03
N THR A 197 -14.01 -0.47 -4.95
CA THR A 197 -14.49 0.68 -5.74
C THR A 197 -14.51 0.43 -7.23
N GLN A 198 -13.83 -0.62 -7.71
CA GLN A 198 -13.64 -0.93 -9.12
C GLN A 198 -12.92 0.19 -9.92
N ILE A 199 -12.10 1.01 -9.24
CA ILE A 199 -11.29 2.05 -9.86
C ILE A 199 -10.28 1.42 -10.83
N THR A 200 -10.24 1.96 -12.07
CA THR A 200 -9.31 1.54 -13.13
C THR A 200 -8.46 2.68 -13.68
N LYS A 201 -8.74 3.93 -13.27
CA LYS A 201 -7.95 5.10 -13.67
C LYS A 201 -6.96 5.49 -12.59
N SER A 202 -5.72 5.79 -12.98
CA SER A 202 -4.65 6.16 -12.04
C SER A 202 -4.95 7.45 -11.26
N SER A 203 -5.56 8.46 -11.91
CA SER A 203 -5.97 9.71 -11.24
C SER A 203 -6.99 9.47 -10.11
N ASP A 204 -7.99 8.64 -10.38
CA ASP A 204 -9.05 8.33 -9.40
C ASP A 204 -8.47 7.48 -8.25
N MET A 205 -7.53 6.58 -8.57
CA MET A 205 -6.79 5.80 -7.57
C MET A 205 -5.95 6.71 -6.68
N LEU A 206 -5.24 7.70 -7.24
CA LEU A 206 -4.47 8.66 -6.47
C LEU A 206 -5.37 9.45 -5.50
N GLU A 207 -6.52 9.90 -5.97
CA GLU A 207 -7.49 10.63 -5.14
C GLU A 207 -8.02 9.77 -4.00
N TYR A 208 -8.45 8.53 -4.30
CA TYR A 208 -8.92 7.57 -3.30
C TYR A 208 -7.86 7.28 -2.24
N LEU A 209 -6.63 6.97 -2.64
CA LEU A 209 -5.54 6.66 -1.71
C LEU A 209 -5.22 7.82 -0.77
N LYS A 210 -5.33 9.06 -1.25
CA LYS A 210 -5.05 10.25 -0.43
C LYS A 210 -6.19 10.62 0.52
N ASN A 211 -7.43 10.43 0.13
CA ASN A 211 -8.58 11.01 0.82
C ASN A 211 -9.44 9.98 1.55
N GLU A 212 -9.50 8.74 1.06
CA GLU A 212 -10.45 7.74 1.53
C GLU A 212 -9.80 6.46 2.07
N LEU A 213 -8.50 6.26 1.80
CA LEU A 213 -7.81 5.05 2.21
C LEU A 213 -7.91 4.82 3.72
N THR A 214 -8.34 3.62 4.08
CA THR A 214 -8.19 3.05 5.41
C THR A 214 -7.54 1.69 5.28
N PHE A 215 -6.33 1.52 5.80
CA PHE A 215 -5.52 0.33 5.64
C PHE A 215 -5.00 -0.17 6.99
N ASP A 216 -5.15 -1.45 7.27
CA ASP A 216 -4.68 -2.06 8.53
C ASP A 216 -3.19 -2.47 8.45
N GLY A 217 -2.73 -2.95 7.30
CA GLY A 217 -1.34 -3.36 7.06
C GLY A 217 -0.84 -4.46 7.98
N GLN A 218 -1.73 -5.23 8.60
CA GLN A 218 -1.45 -6.26 9.61
C GLN A 218 -0.78 -5.69 10.88
N LYS A 219 -0.98 -4.38 11.15
CA LYS A 219 -0.47 -3.66 12.32
C LYS A 219 -1.55 -3.30 13.34
N GLY A 220 -2.83 -3.57 13.02
CA GLY A 220 -3.98 -3.33 13.92
C GLY A 220 -4.27 -1.85 14.15
N SER A 221 -3.92 -0.99 13.22
CA SER A 221 -4.23 0.44 13.25
C SER A 221 -4.71 0.90 11.88
N ASN A 222 -5.69 1.78 11.86
CA ASN A 222 -6.15 2.40 10.63
C ASN A 222 -5.10 3.38 10.11
N MET A 223 -4.39 2.98 9.07
CA MET A 223 -3.37 3.78 8.41
C MET A 223 -3.97 4.51 7.22
N ASN A 224 -3.53 5.75 7.00
CA ASN A 224 -3.86 6.58 5.85
C ASN A 224 -2.71 7.53 5.54
N PHE A 225 -2.78 8.23 4.41
CA PHE A 225 -1.75 9.17 4.03
C PHE A 225 -1.99 10.57 4.61
N ARG A 226 -0.89 11.25 4.98
CA ARG A 226 -0.86 12.68 5.29
C ARG A 226 -0.91 13.50 4.01
N LYS A 227 -1.12 14.82 4.13
CA LYS A 227 -1.05 15.76 2.99
C LYS A 227 0.28 15.69 2.24
N ASN A 228 1.37 15.48 2.97
CA ASN A 228 2.72 15.35 2.41
C ASN A 228 3.01 13.94 1.84
N GLY A 229 2.01 13.08 1.70
CA GLY A 229 2.14 11.73 1.16
C GLY A 229 2.72 10.69 2.11
N GLN A 230 3.10 11.02 3.34
CA GLN A 230 3.62 10.04 4.30
C GLN A 230 2.50 9.19 4.88
N LEU A 231 2.66 7.87 4.85
CA LEU A 231 1.76 6.93 5.52
C LEU A 231 1.86 7.10 7.03
N ARG A 232 0.73 7.36 7.70
CA ARG A 232 0.60 7.25 9.15
C ARG A 232 0.66 5.78 9.53
N GLN A 233 1.64 5.39 10.32
CA GLN A 233 1.82 3.99 10.69
C GLN A 233 2.50 3.84 12.05
N LEU A 234 2.28 2.70 12.69
CA LEU A 234 3.07 2.30 13.85
C LEU A 234 4.52 2.05 13.45
N ILE A 235 5.45 2.52 14.28
CA ILE A 235 6.88 2.22 14.16
C ILE A 235 7.24 1.18 15.23
N LEU A 236 7.83 0.08 14.81
CA LEU A 236 8.27 -1.00 15.68
C LEU A 236 9.65 -0.64 16.26
N LEU A 237 9.78 -0.77 17.57
CA LEU A 237 11.03 -0.55 18.27
C LEU A 237 11.65 -1.90 18.58
N VAL A 238 12.82 -2.15 17.97
CA VAL A 238 13.47 -3.46 17.93
C VAL A 238 14.80 -3.40 18.66
N GLU A 239 14.99 -4.30 19.60
CA GLU A 239 16.22 -4.48 20.36
C GLU A 239 16.56 -5.97 20.45
N ASN A 240 17.83 -6.34 20.24
CA ASN A 240 18.29 -7.74 20.25
C ASN A 240 17.44 -8.65 19.33
N ASP A 241 17.19 -8.20 18.08
CA ASP A 241 16.38 -8.90 17.07
C ASP A 241 14.95 -9.24 17.52
N LYS A 242 14.37 -8.44 18.43
CA LYS A 242 12.99 -8.59 18.92
C LYS A 242 12.26 -7.25 18.98
N VAL A 243 11.00 -7.23 18.57
CA VAL A 243 10.11 -6.09 18.81
C VAL A 243 9.85 -6.00 20.32
N ILE A 244 10.30 -4.91 20.93
CA ILE A 244 10.12 -4.65 22.37
C ILE A 244 8.90 -3.78 22.66
N THR A 245 8.53 -2.88 21.76
CA THR A 245 7.33 -2.04 21.84
C THR A 245 7.07 -1.36 20.49
N GLU A 246 6.00 -0.58 20.42
CA GLU A 246 5.61 0.21 19.25
C GLU A 246 5.57 1.69 19.62
N ALA A 247 5.84 2.56 18.63
CA ALA A 247 5.58 4.00 18.71
C ALA A 247 4.38 4.36 17.81
N PRO A 248 3.53 5.31 18.22
CA PRO A 248 3.65 6.24 19.36
C PRO A 248 3.67 5.54 20.72
N VAL A 249 4.65 5.90 21.56
CA VAL A 249 4.84 5.25 22.86
C VAL A 249 3.77 5.72 23.83
N ARG A 250 2.93 4.80 24.29
CA ARG A 250 1.81 5.09 25.17
C ARG A 250 2.26 5.83 26.44
N GLY A 251 1.59 6.96 26.74
CA GLY A 251 1.87 7.81 27.91
C GLY A 251 3.09 8.73 27.73
N VAL A 252 3.72 8.74 26.52
CA VAL A 252 4.82 9.65 26.17
C VAL A 252 4.44 10.52 24.98
N ALA A 253 3.93 9.91 23.93
CA ALA A 253 3.58 10.58 22.68
C ALA A 253 2.60 11.75 22.89
N LYS A 254 2.90 12.89 22.24
CA LYS A 254 2.06 14.10 22.22
C LYS A 254 2.02 14.66 20.79
N PRO A 255 0.83 14.67 20.14
CA PRO A 255 -0.42 14.03 20.55
C PRO A 255 -0.29 12.50 20.68
N PRO A 256 -1.19 11.80 21.41
CA PRO A 256 -1.12 10.34 21.56
C PRO A 256 -1.65 9.61 20.30
N THR A 257 -1.28 10.08 19.12
CA THR A 257 -1.68 9.59 17.80
C THR A 257 -0.47 9.36 16.92
N LEU A 258 -0.67 8.78 15.74
CA LEU A 258 0.38 8.58 14.73
C LEU A 258 1.00 9.90 14.25
N ASP A 259 0.35 11.04 14.46
CA ASP A 259 0.88 12.36 14.13
C ASP A 259 1.90 12.91 15.13
N SER A 260 2.21 12.16 16.19
CA SER A 260 3.37 12.44 17.05
C SER A 260 4.72 12.01 16.46
N LEU A 261 4.72 11.45 15.25
CA LEU A 261 5.91 10.92 14.56
C LEU A 261 6.10 11.60 13.22
N GLY A 262 7.28 12.18 13.00
CA GLY A 262 7.70 12.70 11.71
C GLY A 262 7.11 14.06 11.33
N ILE A 263 7.36 14.44 10.10
CA ILE A 263 7.01 15.74 9.52
C ILE A 263 5.53 15.75 9.15
N LEU A 264 4.82 16.81 9.55
CA LEU A 264 3.40 17.01 9.25
C LEU A 264 3.19 18.03 8.14
N ASP A 265 4.02 19.08 8.12
CA ASP A 265 3.84 20.27 7.29
C ASP A 265 4.72 20.24 6.05
N CYS A 266 4.21 20.81 4.97
CA CYS A 266 4.97 21.11 3.77
C CYS A 266 5.84 22.35 4.00
N LYS A 267 7.03 22.39 3.41
CA LYS A 267 7.75 23.67 3.30
C LYS A 267 6.99 24.55 2.31
N ASN A 268 6.60 25.73 2.77
CA ASN A 268 6.06 26.78 1.92
C ASN A 268 7.14 27.34 1.00
#